data_556773101076f97f9731dee583584fbc
#
_entry.id   556773101076f97f9731dee583584fbc
#
_cell.length_a   1.000
_cell.length_b   1.000
_cell.length_c   1.000
_cell.angle_alpha   90.00
_cell.angle_beta   90.00
_cell.angle_gamma   90.00
#
_symmetry.space_group_name_H-M   'P 1'
#
loop_
_entity.id
_entity.type
_entity.pdbx_description
1 polymer ?
#
loop_
_entity_poly.entity_id
_entity_poly.type
_entity_poly.pdbx_seq_one_letter_code
_entity_poly.pdbx_strand_id
1 'polypeptide(L)'
;MNPFELYGGSIAFSVFRNGKKIGSHEVNFKGKPENFTVKAECRLAVNLLFFTAYKFEYSSVAQWSEGALNSLDVSTTINGIKSSVIARSENNELSITGKNGKSRVKPPIFPTDHWHFGVVNENIVINTLTGDLNKVVILRKNQERLTCGSRSFLAQRY
;
A
#
# COMPACT_ATOMS: atom_id res chain seq x y z
N MET A 1 -0.44 -15.98 -1.87
CA MET A 1 -0.04 -15.33 -3.15
C MET A 1 1.46 -15.13 -3.15
N ASN A 2 2.15 -15.46 -4.25
CA ASN A 2 3.60 -15.28 -4.36
C ASN A 2 3.90 -13.96 -5.13
N PRO A 3 4.33 -12.88 -4.47
CA PRO A 3 4.59 -11.61 -5.15
C PRO A 3 5.81 -11.67 -6.09
N PHE A 4 6.74 -12.59 -5.86
CA PHE A 4 7.94 -12.73 -6.69
C PHE A 4 7.61 -13.29 -8.07
N GLU A 5 6.65 -14.21 -8.16
CA GLU A 5 6.16 -14.73 -9.45
C GLU A 5 5.33 -13.69 -10.21
N LEU A 6 4.51 -12.91 -9.49
CA LEU A 6 3.63 -11.94 -10.12
C LEU A 6 4.35 -10.67 -10.56
N TYR A 7 5.29 -10.19 -9.74
CA TYR A 7 5.87 -8.86 -9.89
C TYR A 7 7.39 -8.86 -10.08
N GLY A 8 8.05 -10.00 -9.95
CA GLY A 8 9.49 -10.16 -10.19
C GLY A 8 10.40 -9.50 -9.15
N GLY A 9 9.91 -8.91 -8.11
CA GLY A 9 10.72 -8.25 -7.06
C GLY A 9 10.41 -6.76 -6.88
N SER A 10 9.78 -6.09 -7.85
CA SER A 10 9.34 -4.70 -7.68
C SER A 10 8.19 -4.30 -8.60
N ILE A 11 7.43 -3.32 -8.16
CA ILE A 11 6.41 -2.62 -8.95
C ILE A 11 6.70 -1.13 -8.87
N ALA A 12 6.73 -0.44 -10.01
CA ALA A 12 6.97 1.00 -10.06
C ALA A 12 5.92 1.71 -10.91
N PHE A 13 5.41 2.82 -10.40
CA PHE A 13 4.41 3.66 -11.05
C PHE A 13 4.87 5.10 -11.13
N SER A 14 4.63 5.74 -12.26
CA SER A 14 4.63 7.19 -12.37
C SER A 14 3.23 7.72 -12.08
N VAL A 15 3.12 8.70 -11.18
CA VAL A 15 1.84 9.29 -10.80
C VAL A 15 1.63 10.59 -11.57
N PHE A 16 0.47 10.70 -12.22
CA PHE A 16 0.11 11.86 -13.03
C PHE A 16 -1.15 12.54 -12.51
N ARG A 17 -1.21 13.85 -12.63
CA ARG A 17 -2.39 14.67 -12.41
C ARG A 17 -2.57 15.62 -13.61
N ASN A 18 -3.72 15.55 -14.28
CA ASN A 18 -4.01 16.35 -15.47
C ASN A 18 -2.90 16.27 -16.53
N GLY A 19 -2.41 15.05 -16.82
CA GLY A 19 -1.34 14.80 -17.79
C GLY A 19 0.08 15.16 -17.34
N LYS A 20 0.25 15.86 -16.21
CA LYS A 20 1.55 16.23 -15.66
C LYS A 20 2.01 15.22 -14.63
N LYS A 21 3.25 14.71 -14.74
CA LYS A 21 3.85 13.86 -13.72
C LYS A 21 4.03 14.65 -12.42
N ILE A 22 3.50 14.13 -11.32
CA ILE A 22 3.58 14.72 -9.98
C ILE A 22 4.40 13.88 -9.00
N GLY A 23 4.82 12.68 -9.40
CA GLY A 23 5.64 11.84 -8.56
C GLY A 23 5.72 10.38 -8.99
N SER A 24 6.07 9.54 -8.03
CA SER A 24 6.21 8.09 -8.22
C SER A 24 5.74 7.31 -6.99
N HIS A 25 5.37 6.07 -7.23
CA HIS A 25 5.11 5.06 -6.20
C HIS A 25 5.86 3.79 -6.56
N GLU A 26 6.58 3.22 -5.60
CA GLU A 26 7.41 2.04 -5.80
C GLU A 26 7.17 1.05 -4.66
N VAL A 27 7.08 -0.24 -5.00
CA VAL A 27 6.96 -1.35 -4.05
C VAL A 27 8.03 -2.38 -4.35
N ASN A 28 8.85 -2.68 -3.37
CA ASN A 28 9.97 -3.63 -3.47
C ASN A 28 9.72 -4.83 -2.55
N PHE A 29 9.96 -6.03 -3.07
CA PHE A 29 9.82 -7.29 -2.35
C PHE A 29 11.18 -7.92 -2.12
N LYS A 30 11.47 -8.36 -0.90
CA LYS A 30 12.74 -8.99 -0.53
C LYS A 30 12.52 -10.17 0.40
N GLY A 31 13.05 -11.32 0.06
CA GLY A 31 12.96 -12.55 0.85
C GLY A 31 12.53 -13.75 0.03
N LYS A 32 11.78 -14.65 0.66
CA LYS A 32 11.22 -15.87 0.04
C LYS A 32 9.70 -15.85 0.17
N PRO A 33 8.94 -16.60 -0.65
CA PRO A 33 7.47 -16.59 -0.64
C PRO A 33 6.84 -16.81 0.74
N GLU A 34 7.47 -17.59 1.59
CA GLU A 34 6.98 -17.93 2.93
C GLU A 34 7.30 -16.84 3.96
N ASN A 35 8.36 -16.04 3.70
CA ASN A 35 8.81 -14.98 4.62
C ASN A 35 9.51 -13.87 3.85
N PHE A 36 8.85 -12.74 3.74
CA PHE A 36 9.34 -11.62 2.95
C PHE A 36 9.00 -10.26 3.56
N THR A 37 9.81 -9.29 3.16
CA THR A 37 9.62 -7.87 3.47
C THR A 37 9.11 -7.15 2.24
N VAL A 38 8.12 -6.31 2.43
CA VAL A 38 7.62 -5.36 1.41
C VAL A 38 7.97 -3.96 1.85
N LYS A 39 8.71 -3.24 1.01
CA LYS A 39 8.97 -1.81 1.20
C LYS A 39 8.22 -1.03 0.14
N ALA A 40 7.32 -0.13 0.55
CA ALA A 40 6.63 0.77 -0.36
C ALA A 40 7.02 2.22 -0.09
N GLU A 41 7.27 2.98 -1.14
CA GLU A 41 7.60 4.40 -1.10
C GLU A 41 6.73 5.16 -2.10
N CYS A 42 6.16 6.28 -1.67
CA CYS A 42 5.42 7.19 -2.54
C CYS A 42 5.86 8.62 -2.29
N ARG A 43 6.20 9.34 -3.36
CA ARG A 43 6.59 10.75 -3.31
C ARG A 43 5.81 11.53 -4.33
N LEU A 44 5.02 12.49 -3.88
CA LEU A 44 4.22 13.36 -4.73
C LEU A 44 4.54 14.82 -4.42
N ALA A 45 4.62 15.63 -5.47
CA ALA A 45 4.73 17.08 -5.36
C ALA A 45 3.85 17.75 -6.43
N VAL A 46 2.96 18.62 -5.97
CA VAL A 46 2.14 19.45 -6.85
C VAL A 46 2.65 20.87 -6.76
N ASN A 47 3.24 21.34 -7.85
CA ASN A 47 3.74 22.71 -7.95
C ASN A 47 2.71 23.60 -8.62
N LEU A 48 2.51 24.79 -8.06
CA LEU A 48 1.65 25.82 -8.61
C LEU A 48 2.52 27.07 -8.83
N LEU A 49 2.72 27.45 -10.11
CA LEU A 49 3.62 28.54 -10.50
C LEU A 49 5.04 28.35 -9.90
N PHE A 50 5.39 29.13 -8.88
CA PHE A 50 6.75 29.18 -8.31
C PHE A 50 6.87 28.52 -6.94
N PHE A 51 5.79 27.86 -6.42
CA PHE A 51 5.82 27.20 -5.12
C PHE A 51 5.21 25.80 -5.16
N THR A 52 5.62 24.95 -4.20
CA THR A 52 5.04 23.62 -4.00
C THR A 52 3.78 23.75 -3.15
N ALA A 53 2.62 23.58 -3.78
CA ALA A 53 1.33 23.68 -3.12
C ALA A 53 0.98 22.43 -2.28
N TYR A 54 1.56 21.26 -2.62
CA TYR A 54 1.33 20.01 -1.92
C TYR A 54 2.56 19.11 -2.03
N LYS A 55 3.02 18.59 -0.90
CA LYS A 55 4.09 17.60 -0.82
C LYS A 55 3.64 16.42 0.03
N PHE A 56 3.78 15.23 -0.51
CA PHE A 56 3.45 13.97 0.14
C PHE A 56 4.64 13.02 0.03
N GLU A 57 5.09 12.52 1.17
CA GLU A 57 6.13 11.52 1.30
C GLU A 57 5.59 10.39 2.17
N TYR A 58 5.63 9.18 1.66
CA TYR A 58 5.18 7.96 2.32
C TYR A 58 6.26 6.90 2.21
N SER A 59 6.52 6.21 3.30
CA SER A 59 7.36 5.02 3.33
C SER A 59 6.73 4.01 4.27
N SER A 60 6.64 2.77 3.83
CA SER A 60 6.24 1.64 4.69
C SER A 60 7.20 0.48 4.56
N VAL A 61 7.34 -0.27 5.66
CA VAL A 61 8.01 -1.57 5.71
C VAL A 61 7.06 -2.56 6.36
N ALA A 62 6.68 -3.60 5.63
CA ALA A 62 5.80 -4.66 6.09
C ALA A 62 6.53 -6.01 6.06
N GLN A 63 6.38 -6.80 7.12
CA GLN A 63 6.88 -8.16 7.21
C GLN A 63 5.71 -9.14 7.06
N TRP A 64 5.86 -10.08 6.15
CA TRP A 64 4.87 -11.10 5.85
C TRP A 64 5.47 -12.48 6.11
N SER A 65 4.72 -13.34 6.78
CA SER A 65 5.09 -14.73 7.02
C SER A 65 3.89 -15.62 6.82
N GLU A 66 4.05 -16.70 6.04
CA GLU A 66 3.00 -17.68 5.75
C GLU A 66 1.68 -17.06 5.24
N GLY A 67 1.81 -15.95 4.50
CA GLY A 67 0.66 -15.22 3.94
C GLY A 67 -0.04 -14.26 4.90
N ALA A 68 0.45 -14.12 6.14
CA ALA A 68 -0.07 -13.21 7.15
C ALA A 68 0.86 -12.00 7.36
N LEU A 69 0.28 -10.85 7.65
CA LEU A 69 1.00 -9.63 8.04
C LEU A 69 1.47 -9.76 9.50
N ASN A 70 2.79 -9.77 9.71
CA ASN A 70 3.41 -9.84 11.03
C ASN A 70 3.73 -8.49 11.62
N SER A 71 4.24 -7.59 10.79
CA SER A 71 4.52 -6.21 11.23
C SER A 71 4.34 -5.23 10.09
N LEU A 72 4.03 -3.99 10.46
CA LEU A 72 3.95 -2.86 9.54
C LEU A 72 4.48 -1.62 10.26
N ASP A 73 5.43 -0.95 9.63
CA ASP A 73 5.94 0.36 10.04
C ASP A 73 5.70 1.34 8.92
N VAL A 74 4.95 2.41 9.19
CA VAL A 74 4.64 3.46 8.22
C VAL A 74 5.12 4.80 8.74
N SER A 75 5.74 5.57 7.87
CA SER A 75 6.05 6.99 8.09
C SER A 75 5.47 7.80 6.94
N THR A 76 4.75 8.85 7.28
CA THR A 76 4.13 9.77 6.30
C THR A 76 4.48 11.20 6.64
N THR A 77 4.77 12.02 5.62
CA THR A 77 4.94 13.46 5.76
C THR A 77 4.06 14.16 4.73
N ILE A 78 3.11 14.96 5.21
CA ILE A 78 2.20 15.76 4.36
C ILE A 78 2.43 17.22 4.65
N ASN A 79 2.97 17.97 3.70
CA ASN A 79 3.29 19.40 3.85
C ASN A 79 4.12 19.69 5.11
N GLY A 80 5.08 18.81 5.43
CA GLY A 80 5.95 18.93 6.59
C GLY A 80 5.40 18.31 7.88
N ILE A 81 4.11 17.96 7.95
CA ILE A 81 3.49 17.32 9.11
C ILE A 81 3.76 15.81 9.05
N LYS A 82 4.43 15.28 10.07
CA LYS A 82 4.79 13.87 10.18
C LYS A 82 3.73 13.07 10.93
N SER A 83 3.49 11.85 10.49
CA SER A 83 2.69 10.84 11.19
C SER A 83 3.28 9.45 11.01
N SER A 84 2.89 8.52 11.87
CA SER A 84 3.33 7.12 11.79
C SER A 84 2.21 6.16 12.14
N VAL A 85 2.28 4.96 11.60
CA VAL A 85 1.47 3.81 11.98
C VAL A 85 2.39 2.64 12.25
N ILE A 86 2.16 1.94 13.35
CA ILE A 86 2.94 0.77 13.75
C ILE A 86 1.97 -0.37 14.01
N ALA A 87 2.20 -1.52 13.39
CA ALA A 87 1.44 -2.73 13.70
C ALA A 87 2.38 -3.89 14.01
N ARG A 88 1.98 -4.73 14.99
CA ARG A 88 2.74 -5.90 15.44
C ARG A 88 1.79 -7.06 15.72
N SER A 89 2.18 -8.24 15.27
CA SER A 89 1.48 -9.49 15.59
C SER A 89 1.78 -9.89 17.03
N GLU A 90 0.73 -10.03 17.84
CA GLU A 90 0.79 -10.41 19.25
C GLU A 90 -0.40 -11.30 19.58
N ASN A 91 -0.16 -12.49 20.15
CA ASN A 91 -1.22 -13.41 20.62
C ASN A 91 -2.30 -13.73 19.57
N ASN A 92 -1.89 -14.02 18.33
CA ASN A 92 -2.78 -14.29 17.19
C ASN A 92 -3.68 -13.11 16.75
N GLU A 93 -3.33 -11.90 17.17
CA GLU A 93 -3.97 -10.65 16.73
C GLU A 93 -2.90 -9.68 16.24
N LEU A 94 -3.29 -8.73 15.39
CA LEU A 94 -2.46 -7.60 15.02
C LEU A 94 -2.84 -6.40 15.88
N SER A 95 -1.91 -5.95 16.73
CA SER A 95 -2.00 -4.72 17.51
C SER A 95 -1.53 -3.55 16.65
N ILE A 96 -2.36 -2.52 16.47
CA ILE A 96 -2.10 -1.38 15.60
C ILE A 96 -2.10 -0.12 16.45
N THR A 97 -1.08 0.70 16.28
CA THR A 97 -0.99 2.03 16.89
C THR A 97 -0.89 3.07 15.77
N GLY A 98 -1.79 4.01 15.75
CA GLY A 98 -1.85 5.07 14.74
C GLY A 98 -2.29 6.41 15.32
N LYS A 99 -2.65 7.33 14.44
CA LYS A 99 -3.01 8.70 14.79
C LYS A 99 -4.16 8.79 15.81
N ASN A 100 -5.15 7.91 15.71
CA ASN A 100 -6.37 7.93 16.51
C ASN A 100 -6.33 6.96 17.71
N GLY A 101 -5.15 6.41 18.03
CA GLY A 101 -4.97 5.53 19.18
C GLY A 101 -4.59 4.11 18.79
N LYS A 102 -5.03 3.15 19.61
CA LYS A 102 -4.71 1.73 19.44
C LYS A 102 -5.94 0.92 19.07
N SER A 103 -5.75 -0.06 18.20
CA SER A 103 -6.76 -1.06 17.83
C SER A 103 -6.15 -2.46 17.74
N ARG A 104 -6.99 -3.49 17.73
CA ARG A 104 -6.60 -4.87 17.50
C ARG A 104 -7.53 -5.52 16.49
N VAL A 105 -6.98 -6.44 15.70
CA VAL A 105 -7.75 -7.16 14.69
C VAL A 105 -7.16 -8.55 14.48
N LYS A 106 -8.02 -9.52 14.19
CA LYS A 106 -7.59 -10.88 13.82
C LYS A 106 -7.21 -10.95 12.34
N PRO A 107 -6.15 -11.69 11.98
CA PRO A 107 -5.86 -12.03 10.59
C PRO A 107 -6.98 -12.88 9.95
N PRO A 108 -7.14 -12.85 8.61
CA PRO A 108 -6.34 -12.06 7.66
C PRO A 108 -6.73 -10.59 7.68
N ILE A 109 -5.75 -9.73 7.55
CA ILE A 109 -5.93 -8.28 7.43
C ILE A 109 -4.88 -7.69 6.49
N PHE A 110 -5.26 -6.73 5.67
CA PHE A 110 -4.40 -6.13 4.65
C PHE A 110 -4.31 -4.62 4.82
N PRO A 111 -3.11 -4.04 4.65
CA PRO A 111 -2.94 -2.60 4.59
C PRO A 111 -3.38 -2.05 3.22
N THR A 112 -3.67 -0.75 3.17
CA THR A 112 -4.06 -0.04 1.94
C THR A 112 -2.87 0.32 1.04
N ASP A 113 -1.92 -0.58 0.87
CA ASP A 113 -0.79 -0.44 -0.05
C ASP A 113 -1.02 -1.09 -1.43
N HIS A 114 -2.19 -1.76 -1.59
CA HIS A 114 -2.80 -2.19 -2.86
C HIS A 114 -2.00 -3.17 -3.74
N TRP A 115 -0.95 -3.78 -3.24
CA TRP A 115 -0.22 -4.78 -4.01
C TRP A 115 -0.73 -6.22 -3.81
N HIS A 116 -1.38 -6.49 -2.66
CA HIS A 116 -1.81 -7.85 -2.30
C HIS A 116 -3.25 -8.11 -2.73
N PHE A 117 -3.42 -9.07 -3.66
CA PHE A 117 -4.74 -9.42 -4.20
C PHE A 117 -5.73 -9.93 -3.14
N GLY A 118 -5.26 -10.49 -2.02
CA GLY A 118 -6.12 -10.97 -0.92
C GLY A 118 -7.08 -9.90 -0.39
N VAL A 119 -6.72 -8.62 -0.53
CA VAL A 119 -7.56 -7.49 -0.09
C VAL A 119 -8.96 -7.49 -0.74
N VAL A 120 -9.11 -8.06 -1.94
CA VAL A 120 -10.40 -8.04 -2.66
C VAL A 120 -11.49 -8.92 -2.02
N ASN A 121 -11.10 -9.80 -1.11
CA ASN A 121 -12.02 -10.68 -0.38
C ASN A 121 -12.35 -10.16 1.02
N GLU A 122 -11.80 -9.01 1.40
CA GLU A 122 -11.93 -8.47 2.75
C GLU A 122 -12.92 -7.30 2.79
N ASN A 123 -13.54 -7.13 3.95
CA ASN A 123 -14.46 -6.01 4.22
C ASN A 123 -13.88 -5.01 5.23
N ILE A 124 -12.67 -5.28 5.75
CA ILE A 124 -11.93 -4.42 6.66
C ILE A 124 -10.47 -4.37 6.19
N VAL A 125 -9.91 -3.18 6.16
CA VAL A 125 -8.50 -2.93 5.82
C VAL A 125 -7.86 -1.97 6.82
N ILE A 126 -6.52 -2.03 6.93
CA ILE A 126 -5.75 -1.06 7.72
C ILE A 126 -5.49 0.16 6.85
N ASN A 127 -5.98 1.31 7.26
CA ASN A 127 -5.59 2.58 6.67
C ASN A 127 -4.14 2.90 7.04
N THR A 128 -3.23 2.83 6.09
CA THR A 128 -1.79 3.03 6.34
C THR A 128 -1.42 4.48 6.68
N LEU A 129 -2.31 5.45 6.51
CA LEU A 129 -2.07 6.85 6.87
C LEU A 129 -2.49 7.19 8.31
N THR A 130 -3.47 6.48 8.85
CA THR A 130 -4.06 6.79 10.16
C THR A 130 -3.95 5.66 11.18
N GLY A 131 -3.80 4.41 10.73
CA GLY A 131 -3.86 3.20 11.56
C GLY A 131 -5.27 2.72 11.87
N ASP A 132 -6.29 3.36 11.32
CA ASP A 132 -7.68 2.97 11.54
C ASP A 132 -8.05 1.69 10.77
N LEU A 133 -8.99 0.93 11.32
CA LEU A 133 -9.63 -0.18 10.64
C LEU A 133 -10.83 0.34 9.85
N ASN A 134 -10.67 0.46 8.55
CA ASN A 134 -11.70 0.96 7.66
C ASN A 134 -12.56 -0.18 7.10
N LYS A 135 -13.89 -0.04 7.19
CA LYS A 135 -14.81 -0.89 6.43
C LYS A 135 -14.77 -0.49 4.97
N VAL A 136 -14.67 -1.49 4.10
CA VAL A 136 -14.63 -1.31 2.65
C VAL A 136 -15.65 -2.20 1.96
N VAL A 137 -16.14 -1.74 0.81
CA VAL A 137 -16.95 -2.55 -0.10
C VAL A 137 -16.20 -2.61 -1.42
N ILE A 138 -15.82 -3.81 -1.82
CA ILE A 138 -15.07 -4.03 -3.05
C ILE A 138 -16.02 -4.53 -4.12
N LEU A 139 -16.14 -3.77 -5.20
CA LEU A 139 -17.06 -4.07 -6.29
C LEU A 139 -16.28 -4.53 -7.52
N ARG A 140 -16.49 -5.77 -7.91
CA ARG A 140 -15.96 -6.29 -9.17
C ARG A 140 -16.66 -5.58 -10.35
N LYS A 141 -15.86 -4.95 -11.22
CA LYS A 141 -16.32 -4.30 -12.45
C LYS A 141 -15.96 -5.13 -13.68
N ASN A 142 -16.25 -4.60 -14.87
CA ASN A 142 -15.87 -5.26 -16.11
C ASN A 142 -14.34 -5.31 -16.28
N GLN A 143 -13.90 -6.32 -17.03
CA GLN A 143 -12.52 -6.40 -17.48
C GLN A 143 -12.23 -5.26 -18.46
N GLU A 144 -11.03 -4.73 -18.41
CA GLU A 144 -10.56 -3.70 -19.33
C GLU A 144 -9.18 -4.06 -19.89
N ARG A 145 -8.91 -3.64 -21.10
CA ARG A 145 -7.59 -3.79 -21.72
C ARG A 145 -6.72 -2.62 -21.35
N LEU A 146 -5.64 -2.89 -20.66
CA LEU A 146 -4.61 -1.91 -20.32
C LEU A 146 -3.41 -2.07 -21.25
N THR A 147 -2.86 -0.95 -21.71
CA THR A 147 -1.64 -0.93 -22.51
C THR A 147 -0.54 -0.22 -21.73
N CYS A 148 0.62 -0.88 -21.61
CA CYS A 148 1.81 -0.32 -21.00
C CYS A 148 2.99 -0.52 -21.94
N GLY A 149 3.48 0.56 -22.53
CA GLY A 149 4.46 0.49 -23.62
C GLY A 149 3.94 -0.32 -24.81
N SER A 150 4.67 -1.36 -25.23
CA SER A 150 4.28 -2.29 -26.31
C SER A 150 3.42 -3.47 -25.85
N ARG A 151 3.14 -3.60 -24.56
CA ARG A 151 2.39 -4.74 -24.00
C ARG A 151 0.96 -4.36 -23.68
N SER A 152 0.01 -5.29 -23.96
CA SER A 152 -1.40 -5.17 -23.59
C SER A 152 -1.78 -6.30 -22.64
N PHE A 153 -2.54 -5.96 -21.62
CA PHE A 153 -3.03 -6.90 -20.59
C PHE A 153 -4.56 -6.80 -20.51
N LEU A 154 -5.21 -7.93 -20.28
CA LEU A 154 -6.60 -7.94 -19.86
C LEU A 154 -6.63 -7.90 -18.33
N ALA A 155 -7.08 -6.78 -17.77
CA ALA A 155 -7.10 -6.55 -16.33
C ALA A 155 -8.52 -6.64 -15.78
N GLN A 156 -8.66 -7.27 -14.61
CA GLN A 156 -9.90 -7.24 -13.83
C GLN A 156 -9.91 -5.98 -12.97
N ARG A 157 -10.92 -5.15 -13.13
CA ARG A 157 -11.12 -3.95 -12.31
C ARG A 157 -12.00 -4.26 -11.10
N TYR A 158 -11.63 -3.69 -9.95
CA TYR A 158 -12.36 -3.72 -8.69
C TYR A 158 -12.66 -2.31 -8.19
#